data_eb0b7706a06131464ef8772738e5ef1a
#
_entry.id   eb0b7706a06131464ef8772738e5ef1a
#
_cell.length_a   1.000
_cell.length_b   1.000
_cell.length_c   1.000
_cell.angle_alpha   90.00
_cell.angle_beta   90.00
_cell.angle_gamma   90.00
#
_symmetry.space_group_name_H-M   'P 1'
#
loop_
_entity.id
_entity.type
_entity.pdbx_description
1 polymer ?
#
loop_
_entity_poly.entity_id
_entity_poly.type
_entity_poly.pdbx_seq_one_letter_code
_entity_poly.pdbx_strand_id
1 'polypeptide(L)'
;MTEDYVCEGPGEDAVGPLYLSGEQVGELLDTDAAIASQRAAFTALGDGTAELPGKIMHPSRFDDSVVFAYLARLSADTGAVAKIGSVNPGNAAAGRPTIHAVINALDPVTGQLAAVMDGTAVTTLRTAAASAVAFDALATADSTELGLLGSGTQALAHARAVARVRELRSVRVWSPNPGRRAHAAQRLAAELGVAAKAVDTAEEAVVGLPMVAACTLSPTPVVRGEWLAAGCTVVSVGSFEPTRSEVDAEVVRRAAAVVVDDPKTAAEHAGPVVDALRDGRLAREDLIPLGGVLTGRHTARTRPDDIVFYNSVGLGIQDAAAAWAVIDAARARGAHR
;
A
#
# COMPACT_ATOMS: atom_id res chain seq x y z
N MET A 1 -36.78 30.65 -24.27
CA MET A 1 -35.56 30.52 -25.13
C MET A 1 -34.82 29.31 -24.58
N THR A 2 -35.03 28.17 -25.25
CA THR A 2 -34.30 26.93 -24.99
C THR A 2 -33.04 26.99 -25.80
N GLU A 3 -31.89 27.22 -25.18
CA GLU A 3 -30.61 27.07 -25.83
C GLU A 3 -30.41 25.59 -26.09
N ASP A 4 -30.42 25.19 -27.36
CA ASP A 4 -30.02 23.85 -27.78
C ASP A 4 -28.53 23.68 -27.49
N TYR A 5 -28.19 22.89 -26.48
CA TYR A 5 -26.85 22.38 -26.26
C TYR A 5 -26.52 21.41 -27.41
N VAL A 6 -25.91 21.91 -28.47
CA VAL A 6 -25.28 21.09 -29.48
C VAL A 6 -23.99 20.53 -28.87
N CYS A 7 -23.98 19.26 -28.49
CA CYS A 7 -22.74 18.54 -28.24
C CYS A 7 -22.00 18.42 -29.58
N GLU A 8 -21.07 19.32 -29.86
CA GLU A 8 -20.05 19.06 -30.87
C GLU A 8 -19.30 17.80 -30.47
N GLY A 9 -19.34 16.76 -31.30
CA GLY A 9 -18.57 15.55 -31.10
C GLY A 9 -17.06 15.87 -31.07
N PRO A 10 -16.25 15.03 -30.41
CA PRO A 10 -14.81 15.23 -30.35
C PRO A 10 -14.26 15.36 -31.78
N GLY A 11 -13.43 16.39 -32.02
CA GLY A 11 -12.71 16.56 -33.28
C GLY A 11 -11.92 15.29 -33.63
N GLU A 12 -11.65 15.07 -34.91
CA GLU A 12 -11.03 13.84 -35.45
C GLU A 12 -9.69 13.43 -34.84
N ASP A 13 -9.05 14.27 -34.01
CA ASP A 13 -7.80 14.00 -33.27
C ASP A 13 -7.98 13.70 -31.80
N ALA A 14 -9.20 13.60 -31.28
CA ALA A 14 -9.43 13.32 -29.86
C ALA A 14 -9.17 11.84 -29.54
N VAL A 15 -8.01 11.54 -28.96
CA VAL A 15 -7.71 10.23 -28.37
C VAL A 15 -8.74 9.95 -27.28
N GLY A 16 -9.57 8.92 -27.47
CA GLY A 16 -10.58 8.52 -26.48
C GLY A 16 -9.93 8.02 -25.18
N PRO A 17 -10.72 7.89 -24.10
CA PRO A 17 -10.21 7.41 -22.82
C PRO A 17 -9.77 5.95 -22.94
N LEU A 18 -8.71 5.60 -22.21
CA LEU A 18 -8.24 4.21 -22.08
C LEU A 18 -9.15 3.43 -21.11
N TYR A 19 -9.52 2.20 -21.49
CA TYR A 19 -10.23 1.27 -20.61
C TYR A 19 -9.33 0.06 -20.38
N LEU A 20 -8.84 -0.12 -19.14
CA LEU A 20 -7.80 -1.08 -18.83
C LEU A 20 -8.29 -2.12 -17.80
N SER A 21 -8.29 -3.38 -18.22
CA SER A 21 -8.56 -4.52 -17.33
C SER A 21 -7.44 -4.73 -16.31
N GLY A 22 -7.71 -5.56 -15.29
CA GLY A 22 -6.68 -5.91 -14.29
C GLY A 22 -5.47 -6.63 -14.89
N GLU A 23 -5.65 -7.43 -15.95
CA GLU A 23 -4.57 -8.07 -16.69
C GLU A 23 -3.69 -7.04 -17.40
N GLN A 24 -4.30 -6.13 -18.14
CA GLN A 24 -3.59 -5.04 -18.82
C GLN A 24 -2.86 -4.12 -17.84
N VAL A 25 -3.46 -3.80 -16.70
CA VAL A 25 -2.78 -3.07 -15.62
C VAL A 25 -1.53 -3.83 -15.15
N GLY A 26 -1.63 -5.16 -14.94
CA GLY A 26 -0.49 -5.99 -14.52
C GLY A 26 0.64 -6.06 -15.56
N GLU A 27 0.31 -5.98 -16.86
CA GLU A 27 1.30 -5.95 -17.95
C GLU A 27 1.98 -4.58 -18.12
N LEU A 28 1.28 -3.49 -17.74
CA LEU A 28 1.75 -2.12 -17.90
C LEU A 28 2.48 -1.60 -16.66
N LEU A 29 2.17 -2.14 -15.48
CA LEU A 29 2.73 -1.74 -14.19
C LEU A 29 3.46 -2.92 -13.57
N ASP A 30 4.69 -3.16 -13.97
CA ASP A 30 5.54 -4.16 -13.32
C ASP A 30 5.96 -3.69 -11.91
N THR A 31 6.64 -4.57 -11.18
CA THR A 31 7.02 -4.28 -9.79
C THR A 31 7.96 -3.07 -9.68
N ASP A 32 8.89 -2.89 -10.61
CA ASP A 32 9.85 -1.79 -10.57
C ASP A 32 9.17 -0.44 -10.89
N ALA A 33 8.30 -0.41 -11.90
CA ALA A 33 7.48 0.74 -12.23
C ALA A 33 6.54 1.11 -11.06
N ALA A 34 5.94 0.11 -10.40
CA ALA A 34 5.13 0.33 -9.21
C ALA A 34 5.95 0.95 -8.08
N ILE A 35 7.16 0.45 -7.78
CA ILE A 35 8.05 1.01 -6.76
C ILE A 35 8.45 2.45 -7.11
N ALA A 36 8.81 2.72 -8.37
CA ALA A 36 9.14 4.06 -8.83
C ALA A 36 7.96 5.03 -8.65
N SER A 37 6.74 4.60 -9.02
CA SER A 37 5.52 5.41 -8.84
C SER A 37 5.25 5.73 -7.35
N GLN A 38 5.45 4.77 -6.45
CA GLN A 38 5.23 5.00 -5.02
C GLN A 38 6.32 5.90 -4.40
N ARG A 39 7.56 5.75 -4.86
CA ARG A 39 8.62 6.68 -4.45
C ARG A 39 8.29 8.11 -4.90
N ALA A 40 7.82 8.31 -6.12
CA ALA A 40 7.38 9.61 -6.63
C ALA A 40 6.20 10.16 -5.79
N ALA A 41 5.20 9.32 -5.46
CA ALA A 41 4.04 9.73 -4.65
C ALA A 41 4.45 10.25 -3.27
N PHE A 42 5.27 9.50 -2.54
CA PHE A 42 5.71 9.91 -1.21
C PHE A 42 6.68 11.10 -1.25
N THR A 43 7.55 11.18 -2.26
CA THR A 43 8.43 12.34 -2.44
C THR A 43 7.61 13.60 -2.70
N ALA A 44 6.61 13.55 -3.58
CA ALA A 44 5.73 14.68 -3.85
C ALA A 44 4.94 15.13 -2.60
N LEU A 45 4.48 14.18 -1.77
CA LEU A 45 3.90 14.50 -0.46
C LEU A 45 4.91 15.16 0.46
N GLY A 46 6.11 14.61 0.56
CA GLY A 46 7.20 15.15 1.37
C GLY A 46 7.59 16.58 0.93
N ASP A 47 7.57 16.87 -0.35
CA ASP A 47 7.87 18.21 -0.92
C ASP A 47 6.68 19.18 -0.88
N GLY A 48 5.47 18.66 -0.57
CA GLY A 48 4.25 19.47 -0.54
C GLY A 48 3.76 19.88 -1.93
N THR A 49 4.13 19.14 -2.98
CA THR A 49 3.73 19.40 -4.38
C THR A 49 2.52 18.62 -4.82
N ALA A 50 2.10 17.61 -4.06
CA ALA A 50 0.93 16.79 -4.34
C ALA A 50 -0.33 17.31 -3.64
N GLU A 51 -1.48 17.09 -4.25
CA GLU A 51 -2.79 17.37 -3.65
C GLU A 51 -3.40 16.07 -3.12
N LEU A 52 -3.68 16.04 -1.82
CA LEU A 52 -4.27 14.90 -1.13
C LEU A 52 -5.45 15.35 -0.27
N PRO A 53 -6.66 15.46 -0.84
CA PRO A 53 -7.89 15.61 -0.06
C PRO A 53 -8.13 14.41 0.83
N GLY A 54 -8.91 14.61 1.90
CA GLY A 54 -9.28 13.53 2.80
C GLY A 54 -10.02 12.40 2.07
N LYS A 55 -9.77 11.14 2.47
CA LYS A 55 -10.49 9.99 1.97
C LYS A 55 -11.88 9.92 2.58
N ILE A 56 -12.85 9.42 1.79
CA ILE A 56 -14.19 9.10 2.27
C ILE A 56 -14.26 7.59 2.47
N MET A 57 -14.69 7.16 3.66
CA MET A 57 -15.04 5.79 3.96
C MET A 57 -16.36 5.78 4.71
N HIS A 58 -17.36 5.07 4.20
CA HIS A 58 -18.70 5.06 4.77
C HIS A 58 -19.20 3.63 4.94
N PRO A 59 -19.45 3.17 6.19
CA PRO A 59 -20.11 1.89 6.43
C PRO A 59 -21.52 1.88 5.85
N SER A 60 -21.86 0.79 5.17
CA SER A 60 -23.22 0.60 4.65
C SER A 60 -24.20 0.37 5.80
N ARG A 61 -25.39 0.94 5.68
CA ARG A 61 -26.51 0.63 6.58
C ARG A 61 -27.32 -0.59 6.13
N PHE A 62 -26.98 -1.15 4.97
CA PHE A 62 -27.74 -2.23 4.35
C PHE A 62 -27.09 -3.60 4.54
N ASP A 63 -25.77 -3.62 4.78
CA ASP A 63 -24.95 -4.82 4.94
C ASP A 63 -23.63 -4.47 5.64
N ASP A 64 -22.69 -5.43 5.75
CA ASP A 64 -21.38 -5.24 6.37
C ASP A 64 -20.36 -4.60 5.42
N SER A 65 -20.77 -4.02 4.30
CA SER A 65 -19.87 -3.40 3.35
C SER A 65 -19.45 -1.99 3.77
N VAL A 66 -18.29 -1.56 3.28
CA VAL A 66 -17.81 -0.18 3.42
C VAL A 66 -17.55 0.35 2.02
N VAL A 67 -18.23 1.45 1.64
CA VAL A 67 -17.92 2.16 0.41
C VAL A 67 -16.84 3.21 0.65
N PHE A 68 -15.97 3.42 -0.33
CA PHE A 68 -14.91 4.41 -0.21
C PHE A 68 -14.68 5.20 -1.50
N ALA A 69 -14.18 6.43 -1.34
CA ALA A 69 -13.67 7.25 -2.42
C ALA A 69 -12.38 7.94 -2.00
N TYR A 70 -11.35 7.85 -2.84
CA TYR A 70 -10.06 8.52 -2.69
C TYR A 70 -9.87 9.46 -3.88
N LEU A 71 -9.44 10.67 -3.61
CA LEU A 71 -9.13 11.67 -4.62
C LEU A 71 -7.71 12.17 -4.41
N ALA A 72 -6.95 12.37 -5.48
CA ALA A 72 -5.63 12.97 -5.41
C ALA A 72 -5.17 13.51 -6.77
N ARG A 73 -4.17 14.39 -6.73
CA ARG A 73 -3.41 14.83 -7.90
C ARG A 73 -1.92 14.83 -7.57
N LEU A 74 -1.13 14.14 -8.39
CA LEU A 74 0.29 13.93 -8.11
C LEU A 74 1.14 15.18 -8.36
N SER A 75 0.87 15.87 -9.46
CA SER A 75 1.64 17.04 -9.88
C SER A 75 0.80 17.92 -10.82
N ALA A 76 1.35 19.06 -11.24
CA ALA A 76 0.75 19.92 -12.24
C ALA A 76 0.60 19.22 -13.61
N ASP A 77 1.53 18.30 -13.93
CA ASP A 77 1.58 17.60 -15.22
C ASP A 77 0.68 16.35 -15.26
N THR A 78 0.13 15.95 -14.12
CA THR A 78 -0.83 14.83 -14.01
C THR A 78 -2.23 15.36 -13.72
N GLY A 79 -3.27 14.73 -14.28
CA GLY A 79 -4.65 15.07 -13.95
C GLY A 79 -5.08 14.46 -12.61
N ALA A 80 -6.23 14.90 -12.13
CA ALA A 80 -6.82 14.35 -10.93
C ALA A 80 -7.20 12.88 -11.13
N VAL A 81 -7.06 12.10 -10.08
CA VAL A 81 -7.41 10.67 -10.05
C VAL A 81 -8.41 10.43 -8.93
N ALA A 82 -9.48 9.72 -9.24
CA ALA A 82 -10.47 9.25 -8.29
C ALA A 82 -10.50 7.71 -8.28
N LYS A 83 -10.32 7.09 -7.10
CA LYS A 83 -10.60 5.68 -6.87
C LYS A 83 -11.88 5.54 -6.08
N ILE A 84 -12.83 4.79 -6.62
CA ILE A 84 -14.10 4.47 -5.97
C ILE A 84 -14.20 2.97 -5.83
N GLY A 85 -14.66 2.49 -4.67
CA GLY A 85 -14.80 1.06 -4.45
C GLY A 85 -15.56 0.69 -3.19
N SER A 86 -15.53 -0.59 -2.89
CA SER A 86 -16.15 -1.14 -1.68
C SER A 86 -15.32 -2.27 -1.08
N VAL A 87 -15.41 -2.41 0.23
CA VAL A 87 -14.94 -3.57 0.99
C VAL A 87 -16.16 -4.41 1.33
N ASN A 88 -16.17 -5.66 0.90
CA ASN A 88 -17.29 -6.60 1.08
C ASN A 88 -16.80 -7.87 1.79
N PRO A 89 -16.82 -7.91 3.14
CA PRO A 89 -16.25 -9.03 3.89
C PRO A 89 -16.84 -10.40 3.53
N GLY A 90 -18.14 -10.44 3.22
CA GLY A 90 -18.86 -11.66 2.82
C GLY A 90 -18.35 -12.32 1.54
N ASN A 91 -17.64 -11.61 0.68
CA ASN A 91 -17.07 -12.16 -0.56
C ASN A 91 -16.05 -13.26 -0.30
N ALA A 92 -15.34 -13.21 0.83
CA ALA A 92 -14.33 -14.22 1.19
C ALA A 92 -14.93 -15.63 1.29
N ALA A 93 -16.16 -15.77 1.80
CA ALA A 93 -16.88 -17.03 1.89
C ALA A 93 -17.24 -17.61 0.50
N ALA A 94 -17.41 -16.74 -0.49
CA ALA A 94 -17.71 -17.10 -1.88
C ALA A 94 -16.43 -17.23 -2.76
N GLY A 95 -15.24 -17.16 -2.17
CA GLY A 95 -13.96 -17.19 -2.88
C GLY A 95 -13.71 -15.99 -3.80
N ARG A 96 -14.41 -14.88 -3.58
CA ARG A 96 -14.27 -13.64 -4.34
C ARG A 96 -13.36 -12.64 -3.61
N PRO A 97 -12.69 -11.71 -4.32
CA PRO A 97 -11.98 -10.60 -3.68
C PRO A 97 -12.91 -9.79 -2.75
N THR A 98 -12.41 -9.45 -1.58
CA THR A 98 -13.17 -8.64 -0.61
C THR A 98 -13.17 -7.15 -0.97
N ILE A 99 -12.23 -6.70 -1.77
CA ILE A 99 -12.12 -5.31 -2.23
C ILE A 99 -12.29 -5.28 -3.74
N HIS A 100 -13.20 -4.44 -4.20
CA HIS A 100 -13.38 -4.09 -5.60
C HIS A 100 -13.30 -2.58 -5.75
N ALA A 101 -12.56 -2.11 -6.75
CA ALA A 101 -12.41 -0.69 -7.02
C ALA A 101 -12.22 -0.42 -8.50
N VAL A 102 -12.63 0.78 -8.91
CA VAL A 102 -12.34 1.38 -10.21
C VAL A 102 -11.56 2.67 -9.99
N ILE A 103 -10.61 2.95 -10.86
CA ILE A 103 -9.87 4.20 -10.90
C ILE A 103 -10.23 4.95 -12.17
N ASN A 104 -10.57 6.24 -12.01
CA ASN A 104 -10.77 7.19 -13.09
C ASN A 104 -9.65 8.22 -13.03
N ALA A 105 -8.98 8.47 -14.16
CA ALA A 105 -7.99 9.52 -14.32
C ALA A 105 -8.49 10.57 -15.31
N LEU A 106 -8.28 11.84 -14.98
CA LEU A 106 -8.65 12.97 -15.83
C LEU A 106 -7.43 13.55 -16.52
N ASP A 107 -7.61 14.06 -17.71
CA ASP A 107 -6.56 14.77 -18.43
C ASP A 107 -6.17 16.06 -17.69
N PRO A 108 -4.87 16.36 -17.53
CA PRO A 108 -4.41 17.48 -16.70
C PRO A 108 -4.77 18.86 -17.28
N VAL A 109 -5.02 18.96 -18.57
CA VAL A 109 -5.25 20.23 -19.28
C VAL A 109 -6.74 20.46 -19.50
N THR A 110 -7.43 19.45 -20.04
CA THR A 110 -8.83 19.57 -20.46
C THR A 110 -9.82 19.13 -19.39
N GLY A 111 -9.40 18.33 -18.39
CA GLY A 111 -10.29 17.72 -17.42
C GLY A 111 -11.14 16.58 -17.98
N GLN A 112 -10.98 16.22 -19.25
CA GLN A 112 -11.68 15.09 -19.87
C GLN A 112 -11.22 13.77 -19.25
N LEU A 113 -12.03 12.72 -19.40
CA LEU A 113 -11.67 11.38 -18.96
C LEU A 113 -10.48 10.85 -19.79
N ALA A 114 -9.35 10.60 -19.14
CA ALA A 114 -8.15 10.04 -19.77
C ALA A 114 -8.11 8.52 -19.69
N ALA A 115 -8.52 7.94 -18.57
CA ALA A 115 -8.55 6.49 -18.39
C ALA A 115 -9.55 6.04 -17.33
N VAL A 116 -10.06 4.81 -17.51
CA VAL A 116 -10.74 3.99 -16.52
C VAL A 116 -9.98 2.68 -16.39
N MET A 117 -9.63 2.27 -15.17
CA MET A 117 -8.86 1.05 -14.97
C MET A 117 -9.29 0.25 -13.73
N ASP A 118 -8.96 -1.04 -13.71
CA ASP A 118 -9.19 -1.92 -12.57
C ASP A 118 -8.38 -1.43 -11.37
N GLY A 119 -9.09 -0.88 -10.39
CA GLY A 119 -8.49 -0.36 -9.16
C GLY A 119 -8.02 -1.45 -8.19
N THR A 120 -8.49 -2.69 -8.33
CA THR A 120 -8.08 -3.82 -7.50
C THR A 120 -6.66 -4.26 -7.87
N ALA A 121 -6.37 -4.34 -9.18
CA ALA A 121 -5.03 -4.65 -9.68
C ALA A 121 -4.03 -3.54 -9.28
N VAL A 122 -4.37 -2.26 -9.51
CA VAL A 122 -3.55 -1.13 -9.06
C VAL A 122 -3.30 -1.19 -7.56
N THR A 123 -4.35 -1.41 -6.75
CA THR A 123 -4.21 -1.47 -5.28
C THR A 123 -3.27 -2.58 -4.84
N THR A 124 -3.31 -3.74 -5.50
CA THR A 124 -2.40 -4.85 -5.17
C THR A 124 -0.95 -4.46 -5.38
N LEU A 125 -0.63 -3.91 -6.54
CA LEU A 125 0.75 -3.57 -6.94
C LEU A 125 1.28 -2.37 -6.14
N ARG A 126 0.50 -1.27 -6.03
CA ARG A 126 0.95 -0.05 -5.35
C ARG A 126 1.13 -0.25 -3.84
N THR A 127 0.33 -1.12 -3.21
CA THR A 127 0.44 -1.35 -1.76
C THR A 127 1.73 -2.08 -1.42
N ALA A 128 2.05 -3.13 -2.16
CA ALA A 128 3.31 -3.85 -2.01
C ALA A 128 4.53 -2.97 -2.33
N ALA A 129 4.42 -2.18 -3.39
CA ALA A 129 5.45 -1.24 -3.79
C ALA A 129 5.71 -0.14 -2.73
N ALA A 130 4.65 0.39 -2.10
CA ALA A 130 4.76 1.35 -1.00
C ALA A 130 5.52 0.76 0.20
N SER A 131 5.22 -0.48 0.55
CA SER A 131 5.93 -1.19 1.62
C SER A 131 7.40 -1.47 1.24
N ALA A 132 7.69 -1.76 -0.03
CA ALA A 132 9.06 -1.90 -0.50
C ALA A 132 9.84 -0.57 -0.39
N VAL A 133 9.23 0.57 -0.77
CA VAL A 133 9.81 1.91 -0.56
C VAL A 133 10.07 2.17 0.92
N ALA A 134 9.14 1.77 1.82
CA ALA A 134 9.33 1.91 3.26
C ALA A 134 10.49 1.03 3.76
N PHE A 135 10.58 -0.25 3.37
CA PHE A 135 11.73 -1.09 3.74
C PHE A 135 13.05 -0.56 3.18
N ASP A 136 13.03 -0.02 1.96
CA ASP A 136 14.23 0.58 1.36
C ASP A 136 14.74 1.78 2.16
N ALA A 137 13.85 2.61 2.65
CA ALA A 137 14.19 3.81 3.41
C ALA A 137 14.47 3.55 4.90
N LEU A 138 13.85 2.52 5.49
CA LEU A 138 13.79 2.35 6.94
C LEU A 138 14.58 1.15 7.47
N ALA A 139 14.73 0.06 6.69
CA ALA A 139 15.47 -1.11 7.13
C ALA A 139 16.99 -0.88 7.02
N THR A 140 17.77 -1.59 7.84
CA THR A 140 19.21 -1.56 7.73
C THR A 140 19.67 -2.12 6.38
N ALA A 141 20.80 -1.63 5.86
CA ALA A 141 21.25 -1.96 4.51
C ALA A 141 21.59 -3.46 4.34
N ASP A 142 21.93 -4.13 5.42
CA ASP A 142 22.27 -5.55 5.48
C ASP A 142 21.07 -6.47 5.75
N SER A 143 19.85 -5.94 5.80
CA SER A 143 18.62 -6.70 5.99
C SER A 143 18.35 -7.61 4.79
N THR A 144 18.47 -8.93 4.97
CA THR A 144 18.31 -9.94 3.91
C THR A 144 17.25 -10.99 4.21
N GLU A 145 16.58 -10.90 5.36
CA GLU A 145 15.60 -11.87 5.83
C GLU A 145 14.26 -11.20 6.11
N LEU A 146 13.18 -11.79 5.62
CA LEU A 146 11.82 -11.25 5.75
C LEU A 146 10.91 -12.22 6.51
N GLY A 147 10.26 -11.74 7.56
CA GLY A 147 9.10 -12.38 8.18
C GLY A 147 7.81 -11.88 7.52
N LEU A 148 6.98 -12.80 7.06
CA LEU A 148 5.76 -12.51 6.34
C LEU A 148 4.56 -13.11 7.06
N LEU A 149 3.71 -12.27 7.62
CA LEU A 149 2.47 -12.65 8.26
C LEU A 149 1.31 -12.42 7.29
N GLY A 150 0.73 -13.53 6.83
CA GLY A 150 -0.23 -13.60 5.74
C GLY A 150 0.25 -14.53 4.63
N SER A 151 -0.69 -15.09 3.86
CA SER A 151 -0.43 -15.98 2.74
C SER A 151 -1.30 -15.67 1.52
N GLY A 152 -1.95 -14.50 1.54
CA GLY A 152 -2.81 -14.02 0.47
C GLY A 152 -2.07 -13.21 -0.59
N THR A 153 -2.84 -12.62 -1.52
CA THR A 153 -2.32 -11.81 -2.63
C THR A 153 -1.37 -10.70 -2.17
N GLN A 154 -1.73 -9.95 -1.13
CA GLN A 154 -0.88 -8.89 -0.60
C GLN A 154 0.44 -9.42 -0.04
N ALA A 155 0.41 -10.51 0.73
CA ALA A 155 1.62 -11.08 1.30
C ALA A 155 2.63 -11.50 0.21
N LEU A 156 2.16 -12.19 -0.83
CA LEU A 156 3.01 -12.59 -1.96
C LEU A 156 3.54 -11.39 -2.73
N ALA A 157 2.70 -10.38 -2.97
CA ALA A 157 3.10 -9.15 -3.65
C ALA A 157 4.17 -8.38 -2.85
N HIS A 158 4.04 -8.33 -1.51
CA HIS A 158 5.03 -7.69 -0.64
C HIS A 158 6.40 -8.39 -0.72
N ALA A 159 6.44 -9.72 -0.62
CA ALA A 159 7.70 -10.43 -0.74
C ALA A 159 8.40 -10.18 -2.09
N ARG A 160 7.63 -10.15 -3.20
CA ARG A 160 8.16 -9.80 -4.54
C ARG A 160 8.71 -8.39 -4.60
N ALA A 161 7.96 -7.42 -4.05
CA ALA A 161 8.36 -6.02 -4.07
C ALA A 161 9.60 -5.76 -3.18
N VAL A 162 9.66 -6.39 -2.00
CA VAL A 162 10.83 -6.30 -1.10
C VAL A 162 12.08 -6.90 -1.76
N ALA A 163 11.94 -8.00 -2.51
CA ALA A 163 13.04 -8.63 -3.24
C ALA A 163 13.62 -7.73 -4.36
N ARG A 164 12.92 -6.65 -4.77
CA ARG A 164 13.45 -5.66 -5.74
C ARG A 164 14.32 -4.60 -5.08
N VAL A 165 14.18 -4.39 -3.77
CA VAL A 165 14.88 -3.33 -3.02
C VAL A 165 15.87 -3.89 -2.00
N ARG A 166 15.82 -5.19 -1.72
CA ARG A 166 16.73 -5.90 -0.81
C ARG A 166 17.12 -7.24 -1.40
N GLU A 167 18.38 -7.62 -1.20
CA GLU A 167 18.89 -8.94 -1.57
C GLU A 167 18.37 -9.99 -0.58
N LEU A 168 17.11 -10.41 -0.75
CA LEU A 168 16.51 -11.40 0.13
C LEU A 168 17.23 -12.75 0.00
N ARG A 169 17.59 -13.35 1.16
CA ARG A 169 18.13 -14.71 1.27
C ARG A 169 17.08 -15.68 1.80
N SER A 170 16.22 -15.20 2.71
CA SER A 170 15.19 -16.06 3.28
C SER A 170 13.88 -15.32 3.55
N VAL A 171 12.78 -16.08 3.46
CA VAL A 171 11.43 -15.61 3.84
C VAL A 171 10.78 -16.64 4.74
N ARG A 172 10.32 -16.24 5.92
CA ARG A 172 9.47 -17.08 6.79
C ARG A 172 8.03 -16.65 6.63
N VAL A 173 7.15 -17.60 6.29
CA VAL A 173 5.73 -17.33 6.01
C VAL A 173 4.86 -17.97 7.07
N TRP A 174 4.05 -17.17 7.72
CA TRP A 174 3.01 -17.64 8.63
C TRP A 174 1.62 -17.17 8.21
N SER A 175 0.64 -18.02 8.36
CA SER A 175 -0.80 -17.71 8.37
C SER A 175 -1.55 -18.82 9.12
N PRO A 176 -2.79 -18.57 9.60
CA PRO A 176 -3.55 -19.55 10.37
C PRO A 176 -3.78 -20.87 9.62
N ASN A 177 -3.90 -20.82 8.29
CA ASN A 177 -4.15 -22.01 7.46
C ASN A 177 -2.82 -22.65 7.01
N PRO A 178 -2.48 -23.89 7.49
CA PRO A 178 -1.23 -24.56 7.15
C PRO A 178 -1.02 -24.79 5.66
N GLY A 179 -2.07 -25.19 4.93
CA GLY A 179 -1.98 -25.45 3.49
C GLY A 179 -1.71 -24.16 2.70
N ARG A 180 -2.35 -23.05 3.06
CA ARG A 180 -2.13 -21.75 2.39
C ARG A 180 -0.72 -21.21 2.65
N ARG A 181 -0.21 -21.30 3.89
CA ARG A 181 1.15 -20.82 4.20
C ARG A 181 2.22 -21.68 3.52
N ALA A 182 2.03 -23.00 3.47
CA ALA A 182 2.93 -23.90 2.75
C ALA A 182 2.97 -23.61 1.25
N HIS A 183 1.80 -23.42 0.62
CA HIS A 183 1.69 -23.05 -0.79
C HIS A 183 2.34 -21.69 -1.08
N ALA A 184 2.12 -20.70 -0.22
CA ALA A 184 2.74 -19.38 -0.35
C ALA A 184 4.27 -19.45 -0.26
N ALA A 185 4.81 -20.19 0.70
CA ALA A 185 6.26 -20.39 0.83
C ALA A 185 6.84 -21.10 -0.41
N GLN A 186 6.18 -22.15 -0.91
CA GLN A 186 6.61 -22.87 -2.11
C GLN A 186 6.64 -21.94 -3.34
N ARG A 187 5.60 -21.12 -3.51
CA ARG A 187 5.55 -20.14 -4.61
C ARG A 187 6.67 -19.12 -4.52
N LEU A 188 6.91 -18.55 -3.34
CA LEU A 188 7.97 -17.56 -3.15
C LEU A 188 9.36 -18.16 -3.38
N ALA A 189 9.60 -19.40 -2.94
CA ALA A 189 10.86 -20.09 -3.22
C ALA A 189 11.09 -20.25 -4.74
N ALA A 190 10.05 -20.67 -5.48
CA ALA A 190 10.14 -20.87 -6.93
C ALA A 190 10.29 -19.54 -7.71
N GLU A 191 9.55 -18.50 -7.30
CA GLU A 191 9.52 -17.22 -8.01
C GLU A 191 10.75 -16.34 -7.72
N LEU A 192 11.23 -16.34 -6.47
CA LEU A 192 12.32 -15.46 -6.04
C LEU A 192 13.69 -16.14 -5.98
N GLY A 193 13.73 -17.47 -6.05
CA GLY A 193 15.00 -18.21 -5.91
C GLY A 193 15.61 -18.15 -4.51
N VAL A 194 14.80 -17.85 -3.47
CA VAL A 194 15.25 -17.68 -2.08
C VAL A 194 14.78 -18.85 -1.20
N ALA A 195 15.41 -19.03 -0.04
CA ALA A 195 14.95 -19.99 0.96
C ALA A 195 13.63 -19.49 1.59
N ALA A 196 12.48 -19.95 1.09
CA ALA A 196 11.18 -19.63 1.66
C ALA A 196 10.61 -20.81 2.46
N LYS A 197 10.24 -20.57 3.72
CA LYS A 197 9.77 -21.59 4.65
C LYS A 197 8.44 -21.20 5.28
N ALA A 198 7.46 -22.11 5.26
CA ALA A 198 6.29 -22.01 6.10
C ALA A 198 6.67 -22.35 7.54
N VAL A 199 6.21 -21.55 8.49
CA VAL A 199 6.44 -21.74 9.94
C VAL A 199 5.12 -21.95 10.66
N ASP A 200 5.17 -22.58 11.86
CA ASP A 200 3.95 -23.02 12.52
C ASP A 200 3.33 -21.95 13.41
N THR A 201 4.11 -21.02 13.91
CA THR A 201 3.65 -19.93 14.78
C THR A 201 3.97 -18.55 14.16
N ALA A 202 3.18 -17.54 14.54
CA ALA A 202 3.47 -16.16 14.17
C ALA A 202 4.80 -15.68 14.77
N GLU A 203 5.13 -16.16 15.96
CA GLU A 203 6.41 -15.87 16.63
C GLU A 203 7.60 -16.34 15.79
N GLU A 204 7.58 -17.57 15.28
CA GLU A 204 8.64 -18.08 14.41
C GLU A 204 8.84 -17.26 13.14
N ALA A 205 7.78 -16.59 12.66
CA ALA A 205 7.87 -15.70 11.50
C ALA A 205 8.48 -14.33 11.84
N VAL A 206 8.68 -14.01 13.13
CA VAL A 206 9.14 -12.67 13.58
C VAL A 206 10.48 -12.73 14.29
N VAL A 207 10.66 -13.69 15.21
CA VAL A 207 11.83 -13.73 16.09
C VAL A 207 13.16 -13.73 15.32
N GLY A 208 14.02 -12.78 15.66
CA GLY A 208 15.39 -12.67 15.13
C GLY A 208 15.47 -12.08 13.73
N LEU A 209 14.35 -11.65 13.11
CA LEU A 209 14.36 -11.12 11.76
C LEU A 209 14.53 -9.59 11.72
N PRO A 210 15.28 -9.05 10.74
CA PRO A 210 15.48 -7.62 10.57
C PRO A 210 14.28 -6.93 9.89
N MET A 211 13.46 -7.66 9.14
CA MET A 211 12.28 -7.14 8.44
C MET A 211 11.06 -8.02 8.70
N VAL A 212 9.95 -7.40 9.03
CA VAL A 212 8.65 -8.06 9.26
C VAL A 212 7.55 -7.32 8.52
N ALA A 213 6.76 -8.04 7.70
CA ALA A 213 5.59 -7.50 7.01
C ALA A 213 4.33 -8.23 7.48
N ALA A 214 3.39 -7.50 8.09
CA ALA A 214 2.05 -7.98 8.40
C ALA A 214 1.08 -7.57 7.30
N CYS A 215 0.53 -8.57 6.60
CA CYS A 215 -0.36 -8.43 5.44
C CYS A 215 -1.62 -9.27 5.65
N THR A 216 -2.29 -9.09 6.78
CA THR A 216 -3.45 -9.88 7.21
C THR A 216 -4.72 -9.03 7.27
N LEU A 217 -5.85 -9.68 7.44
CA LEU A 217 -7.11 -9.05 7.83
C LEU A 217 -7.44 -9.35 9.29
N SER A 218 -6.45 -9.70 10.10
CA SER A 218 -6.67 -10.02 11.51
C SER A 218 -7.20 -8.82 12.27
N PRO A 219 -8.28 -8.96 13.05
CA PRO A 219 -8.76 -7.90 13.92
C PRO A 219 -7.90 -7.76 15.20
N THR A 220 -7.07 -8.76 15.49
CA THR A 220 -6.22 -8.83 16.68
C THR A 220 -4.75 -8.96 16.28
N PRO A 221 -3.82 -8.51 17.16
CA PRO A 221 -2.40 -8.55 16.89
C PRO A 221 -1.86 -9.93 16.52
N VAL A 222 -1.09 -9.99 15.44
CA VAL A 222 -0.34 -11.15 14.96
C VAL A 222 1.17 -10.94 15.09
N VAL A 223 1.61 -9.70 15.34
CA VAL A 223 2.98 -9.34 15.68
C VAL A 223 3.00 -8.80 17.10
N ARG A 224 3.86 -9.35 17.95
CA ARG A 224 4.08 -8.86 19.30
C ARG A 224 5.41 -8.15 19.41
N GLY A 225 5.42 -7.03 20.11
CA GLY A 225 6.63 -6.24 20.32
C GLY A 225 7.74 -7.02 21.03
N GLU A 226 7.40 -7.92 21.94
CA GLU A 226 8.37 -8.77 22.65
C GLU A 226 9.18 -9.70 21.73
N TRP A 227 8.66 -10.03 20.53
CA TRP A 227 9.34 -10.88 19.56
C TRP A 227 10.34 -10.14 18.67
N LEU A 228 10.29 -8.81 18.65
CA LEU A 228 11.11 -8.01 17.75
C LEU A 228 12.57 -7.99 18.20
N ALA A 229 13.46 -8.26 17.29
CA ALA A 229 14.90 -8.08 17.46
C ALA A 229 15.26 -6.59 17.47
N ALA A 230 16.39 -6.24 18.07
CA ALA A 230 17.00 -4.94 17.91
C ALA A 230 17.26 -4.68 16.42
N GLY A 231 17.03 -3.44 15.96
CA GLY A 231 17.19 -3.05 14.55
C GLY A 231 16.06 -3.49 13.61
N CYS A 232 15.05 -4.20 14.09
CA CYS A 232 13.94 -4.67 13.26
C CYS A 232 13.13 -3.51 12.67
N THR A 233 12.73 -3.66 11.40
CA THR A 233 11.74 -2.81 10.75
C THR A 233 10.45 -3.60 10.57
N VAL A 234 9.36 -3.09 11.12
CA VAL A 234 8.01 -3.70 11.03
C VAL A 234 7.12 -2.87 10.13
N VAL A 235 6.49 -3.50 9.16
CA VAL A 235 5.48 -2.91 8.27
C VAL A 235 4.14 -3.57 8.53
N SER A 236 3.10 -2.79 8.85
CA SER A 236 1.72 -3.25 8.97
C SER A 236 0.86 -2.61 7.89
N VAL A 237 0.13 -3.44 7.15
CA VAL A 237 -0.70 -3.05 6.00
C VAL A 237 -2.18 -3.31 6.25
N GLY A 238 -2.50 -4.32 7.07
CA GLY A 238 -3.89 -4.68 7.36
C GLY A 238 -4.57 -3.82 8.42
N SER A 239 -3.80 -2.96 9.10
CA SER A 239 -4.30 -2.06 10.15
C SER A 239 -4.76 -0.70 9.59
N PHE A 240 -5.58 -0.71 8.53
CA PHE A 240 -6.04 0.49 7.80
C PHE A 240 -7.42 1.01 8.25
N GLU A 241 -7.99 0.42 9.30
CA GLU A 241 -9.23 0.84 9.97
C GLU A 241 -8.97 1.00 11.47
N PRO A 242 -9.65 1.95 12.16
CA PRO A 242 -9.41 2.23 13.58
C PRO A 242 -9.61 1.03 14.52
N THR A 243 -10.41 0.05 14.09
CA THR A 243 -10.77 -1.14 14.87
C THR A 243 -9.88 -2.35 14.59
N ARG A 244 -8.87 -2.21 13.72
CA ARG A 244 -7.95 -3.29 13.33
C ARG A 244 -6.53 -3.00 13.76
N SER A 245 -5.90 -4.00 14.36
CA SER A 245 -4.49 -3.90 14.74
C SER A 245 -3.78 -5.23 14.50
N GLU A 246 -2.84 -5.25 13.57
CA GLU A 246 -1.96 -6.42 13.31
C GLU A 246 -0.81 -6.48 14.30
N VAL A 247 -0.49 -5.37 14.95
CA VAL A 247 0.60 -5.26 15.92
C VAL A 247 0.04 -4.93 17.30
N ASP A 248 0.67 -5.40 18.34
CA ASP A 248 0.28 -5.04 19.72
C ASP A 248 0.85 -3.67 20.14
N ALA A 249 0.37 -3.18 21.29
CA ALA A 249 0.80 -1.90 21.84
C ALA A 249 2.31 -1.84 22.14
N GLU A 250 2.92 -2.99 22.38
CA GLU A 250 4.33 -3.11 22.69
C GLU A 250 5.21 -2.82 21.47
N VAL A 251 4.74 -3.09 20.24
CA VAL A 251 5.43 -2.68 18.99
C VAL A 251 5.58 -1.16 18.96
N VAL A 252 4.48 -0.42 19.18
CA VAL A 252 4.51 1.05 19.19
C VAL A 252 5.39 1.58 20.33
N ARG A 253 5.30 0.97 21.52
CA ARG A 253 6.09 1.40 22.68
C ARG A 253 7.60 1.19 22.49
N ARG A 254 8.00 0.11 21.81
CA ARG A 254 9.42 -0.23 21.54
C ARG A 254 9.99 0.48 20.31
N ALA A 255 9.13 0.98 19.44
CA ALA A 255 9.58 1.68 18.24
C ALA A 255 10.29 2.99 18.62
N ALA A 256 11.51 3.16 18.12
CA ALA A 256 12.23 4.43 18.20
C ALA A 256 11.60 5.48 17.25
N ALA A 257 10.91 5.02 16.21
CA ALA A 257 10.17 5.85 15.28
C ALA A 257 8.89 5.14 14.81
N VAL A 258 7.78 5.88 14.79
CA VAL A 258 6.52 5.48 14.18
C VAL A 258 6.34 6.26 12.88
N VAL A 259 6.56 5.56 11.77
CA VAL A 259 6.47 6.12 10.42
C VAL A 259 5.10 5.78 9.83
N VAL A 260 4.50 6.71 9.10
CA VAL A 260 3.17 6.55 8.51
C VAL A 260 3.14 7.10 7.09
N ASP A 261 2.14 6.71 6.32
CA ASP A 261 1.89 7.25 4.98
C ASP A 261 1.70 8.78 5.03
N ASP A 262 0.75 9.21 5.87
CA ASP A 262 0.39 10.60 6.15
C ASP A 262 -0.09 10.70 7.60
N PRO A 263 0.47 11.61 8.43
CA PRO A 263 0.15 11.72 9.84
C PRO A 263 -1.34 11.98 10.13
N LYS A 264 -1.99 12.81 9.32
CA LYS A 264 -3.41 13.14 9.49
C LYS A 264 -4.27 11.90 9.25
N THR A 265 -4.05 11.22 8.13
CA THR A 265 -4.81 10.04 7.75
C THR A 265 -4.55 8.87 8.71
N ALA A 266 -3.31 8.67 9.13
CA ALA A 266 -2.96 7.60 10.08
C ALA A 266 -3.58 7.81 11.46
N ALA A 267 -3.62 9.06 11.96
CA ALA A 267 -4.26 9.40 13.23
C ALA A 267 -5.79 9.14 13.25
N GLU A 268 -6.41 9.00 12.09
CA GLU A 268 -7.84 8.73 11.95
C GLU A 268 -8.14 7.27 11.61
N HIS A 269 -7.21 6.55 10.96
CA HIS A 269 -7.49 5.25 10.35
C HIS A 269 -6.53 4.13 10.72
N ALA A 270 -5.31 4.41 11.19
CA ALA A 270 -4.35 3.37 11.56
C ALA A 270 -4.63 2.85 12.98
N GLY A 271 -5.24 1.68 13.12
CA GLY A 271 -5.68 1.18 14.42
C GLY A 271 -4.61 1.27 15.53
N PRO A 272 -3.37 0.77 15.34
CA PRO A 272 -2.32 0.87 16.36
C PRO A 272 -1.96 2.31 16.72
N VAL A 273 -2.00 3.22 15.74
CA VAL A 273 -1.72 4.64 15.94
C VAL A 273 -2.87 5.31 16.67
N VAL A 274 -4.13 5.06 16.26
CA VAL A 274 -5.34 5.58 16.90
C VAL A 274 -5.38 5.18 18.38
N ASP A 275 -5.11 3.91 18.69
CA ASP A 275 -5.06 3.42 20.06
C ASP A 275 -3.92 4.07 20.87
N ALA A 276 -2.74 4.22 20.29
CA ALA A 276 -1.60 4.82 20.97
C ALA A 276 -1.81 6.33 21.25
N LEU A 277 -2.44 7.05 20.31
CA LEU A 277 -2.82 8.46 20.51
C LEU A 277 -3.90 8.61 21.59
N ARG A 278 -4.94 7.77 21.56
CA ARG A 278 -6.00 7.78 22.56
C ARG A 278 -5.48 7.51 23.97
N ASP A 279 -4.55 6.59 24.10
CA ASP A 279 -3.99 6.18 25.39
C ASP A 279 -2.83 7.08 25.84
N GLY A 280 -2.48 8.13 25.09
CA GLY A 280 -1.39 9.06 25.43
C GLY A 280 0.02 8.48 25.35
N ARG A 281 0.18 7.34 24.64
CA ARG A 281 1.49 6.68 24.42
C ARG A 281 2.25 7.26 23.24
N LEU A 282 1.58 8.05 22.40
CA LEU A 282 2.09 8.71 21.22
C LEU A 282 1.40 10.07 21.08
N ALA A 283 2.10 11.10 20.64
CA ALA A 283 1.51 12.37 20.24
C ALA A 283 1.46 12.47 18.71
N ARG A 284 0.60 13.34 18.17
CA ARG A 284 0.48 13.49 16.71
C ARG A 284 1.77 13.97 16.04
N GLU A 285 2.50 14.83 16.73
CA GLU A 285 3.79 15.38 16.36
C GLU A 285 4.92 14.35 16.30
N ASP A 286 4.75 13.19 16.96
CA ASP A 286 5.72 12.09 16.92
C ASP A 286 5.56 11.22 15.66
N LEU A 287 4.46 11.39 14.90
CA LEU A 287 4.23 10.64 13.67
C LEU A 287 5.13 11.17 12.55
N ILE A 288 5.98 10.31 12.02
CA ILE A 288 6.92 10.65 10.96
C ILE A 288 6.30 10.29 9.60
N PRO A 289 6.06 11.26 8.69
CA PRO A 289 5.61 10.94 7.34
C PRO A 289 6.72 10.27 6.54
N LEU A 290 6.41 9.17 5.84
CA LEU A 290 7.39 8.49 4.98
C LEU A 290 7.95 9.43 3.91
N GLY A 291 7.13 10.31 3.34
CA GLY A 291 7.58 11.35 2.42
C GLY A 291 8.65 12.27 2.99
N GLY A 292 8.54 12.60 4.27
CA GLY A 292 9.55 13.39 4.98
C GLY A 292 10.89 12.65 5.16
N VAL A 293 10.84 11.32 5.33
CA VAL A 293 12.06 10.49 5.36
C VAL A 293 12.72 10.45 3.99
N LEU A 294 11.95 10.23 2.92
CA LEU A 294 12.47 10.16 1.55
C LEU A 294 13.10 11.48 1.07
N THR A 295 12.59 12.62 1.55
CA THR A 295 13.11 13.96 1.23
C THR A 295 14.19 14.45 2.19
N GLY A 296 14.59 13.61 3.16
CA GLY A 296 15.64 13.94 4.15
C GLY A 296 15.22 14.97 5.21
N ARG A 297 13.92 15.30 5.30
CA ARG A 297 13.38 16.22 6.33
C ARG A 297 13.22 15.56 7.69
N HIS A 298 13.11 14.24 7.72
CA HIS A 298 13.02 13.42 8.92
C HIS A 298 13.99 12.25 8.88
N THR A 299 14.48 11.87 10.04
CA THR A 299 15.28 10.65 10.23
C THR A 299 14.51 9.70 11.10
N ALA A 300 14.19 8.51 10.59
CA ALA A 300 13.43 7.51 11.32
C ALA A 300 14.34 6.54 12.11
N ARG A 301 15.55 6.27 11.62
CA ARG A 301 16.55 5.40 12.28
C ARG A 301 17.79 6.22 12.59
N THR A 302 18.14 6.35 13.86
CA THR A 302 19.32 7.08 14.34
C THR A 302 20.43 6.15 14.81
N ARG A 303 20.07 4.92 15.22
CA ARG A 303 20.98 3.89 15.71
C ARG A 303 20.70 2.56 14.99
N PRO A 304 21.68 1.70 14.82
CA PRO A 304 21.48 0.40 14.16
C PRO A 304 20.47 -0.51 14.89
N ASP A 305 20.37 -0.39 16.21
CA ASP A 305 19.47 -1.17 17.06
C ASP A 305 18.06 -0.57 17.22
N ASP A 306 17.78 0.61 16.65
CA ASP A 306 16.46 1.20 16.65
C ASP A 306 15.43 0.29 15.97
N ILE A 307 14.31 0.02 16.64
CA ILE A 307 13.14 -0.59 16.01
C ILE A 307 12.37 0.51 15.31
N VAL A 308 12.01 0.30 14.04
CA VAL A 308 11.18 1.23 13.27
C VAL A 308 9.87 0.56 12.90
N PHE A 309 8.76 1.20 13.22
CA PHE A 309 7.42 0.75 12.86
C PHE A 309 6.83 1.64 11.77
N TYR A 310 6.39 1.04 10.66
CA TYR A 310 5.66 1.71 9.60
C TYR A 310 4.24 1.16 9.49
N ASN A 311 3.24 2.03 9.60
CA ASN A 311 1.84 1.67 9.37
C ASN A 311 1.32 2.31 8.09
N SER A 312 0.92 1.47 7.14
CA SER A 312 0.32 1.90 5.88
C SER A 312 -1.20 1.81 5.94
N VAL A 313 -1.87 2.91 5.63
CA VAL A 313 -3.35 2.97 5.54
C VAL A 313 -3.84 3.16 4.11
N GLY A 314 -2.93 3.47 3.20
CA GLY A 314 -3.23 3.74 1.79
C GLY A 314 -3.83 5.12 1.56
N LEU A 315 -3.27 5.81 0.58
CA LEU A 315 -3.62 7.19 0.20
C LEU A 315 -4.00 7.26 -1.27
N GLY A 316 -4.88 8.22 -1.62
CA GLY A 316 -5.25 8.48 -3.02
C GLY A 316 -4.06 8.83 -3.91
N ILE A 317 -3.03 9.48 -3.35
CA ILE A 317 -1.83 9.84 -4.12
C ILE A 317 -1.04 8.63 -4.61
N GLN A 318 -1.06 7.53 -3.87
CA GLN A 318 -0.43 6.28 -4.28
C GLN A 318 -1.15 5.67 -5.49
N ASP A 319 -2.49 5.75 -5.49
CA ASP A 319 -3.32 5.30 -6.60
C ASP A 319 -3.14 6.23 -7.81
N ALA A 320 -3.02 7.55 -7.59
CA ALA A 320 -2.78 8.53 -8.65
C ALA A 320 -1.43 8.32 -9.35
N ALA A 321 -0.35 8.14 -8.60
CA ALA A 321 0.96 7.89 -9.16
C ALA A 321 1.01 6.57 -9.96
N ALA A 322 0.42 5.50 -9.44
CA ALA A 322 0.34 4.23 -10.14
C ALA A 322 -0.52 4.31 -11.40
N ALA A 323 -1.67 4.99 -11.34
CA ALA A 323 -2.55 5.16 -12.50
C ALA A 323 -1.87 5.93 -13.63
N TRP A 324 -1.16 7.01 -13.32
CA TRP A 324 -0.42 7.77 -14.32
C TRP A 324 0.75 6.98 -14.91
N ALA A 325 1.45 6.18 -14.10
CA ALA A 325 2.47 5.26 -14.62
C ALA A 325 1.88 4.24 -15.63
N VAL A 326 0.67 3.72 -15.35
CA VAL A 326 -0.05 2.83 -16.28
C VAL A 326 -0.44 3.56 -17.58
N ILE A 327 -0.98 4.77 -17.47
CA ILE A 327 -1.39 5.59 -18.64
C ILE A 327 -0.18 5.88 -19.52
N ASP A 328 0.94 6.30 -18.94
CA ASP A 328 2.16 6.62 -19.67
C ASP A 328 2.75 5.37 -20.36
N ALA A 329 2.76 4.23 -19.66
CA ALA A 329 3.18 2.97 -20.26
C ALA A 329 2.27 2.50 -21.40
N ALA A 330 0.94 2.70 -21.29
CA ALA A 330 -0.01 2.38 -22.35
C ALA A 330 0.20 3.26 -23.57
N ARG A 331 0.35 4.56 -23.37
CA ARG A 331 0.63 5.53 -24.43
C ARG A 331 1.94 5.24 -25.17
N ALA A 332 2.99 4.90 -24.41
CA ALA A 332 4.30 4.54 -24.98
C ALA A 332 4.24 3.26 -25.85
N ARG A 333 3.30 2.34 -25.58
CA ARG A 333 3.05 1.14 -26.39
C ARG A 333 2.09 1.37 -27.57
N GLY A 334 1.65 2.61 -27.81
CA GLY A 334 0.75 2.95 -28.90
C GLY A 334 -0.72 2.61 -28.64
N ALA A 335 -1.10 2.40 -27.39
CA ALA A 335 -2.50 2.24 -27.02
C ALA A 335 -3.22 3.61 -27.14
N HIS A 336 -3.79 3.86 -28.31
CA HIS A 336 -4.54 5.08 -28.64
C HIS A 336 -6.02 4.78 -28.92
N ARG A 337 -6.55 3.66 -28.45
CA ARG A 337 -7.94 3.28 -28.73
C ARG A 337 -8.65 2.69 -27.51
#